data_371f8ec0b7a2a85d9e568917b252bb2a
#
_entry.id   371f8ec0b7a2a85d9e568917b252bb2a
#
_cell.length_a   1.000
_cell.length_b   1.000
_cell.length_c   1.000
_cell.angle_alpha   90.00
_cell.angle_beta   90.00
_cell.angle_gamma   90.00
#
_symmetry.space_group_name_H-M   'P 1'
#
loop_
_entity.id
_entity.type
_entity.pdbx_description
1 polymer ?
#
loop_
_entity_poly.entity_id
_entity_poly.type
_entity_poly.pdbx_seq_one_letter_code
_entity_poly.pdbx_strand_id
1 'polypeptide(L)'
;QLVEQRADVAAIGSAMDQVLDDLGHLDGMVVDVRANEGGWDTAALEVARRFEGPRSLAFAKQTRNGPDHSDLGPWKEAWVDASEDDAYTGEVVVLTSGGTFSAAEIFVLAMGGRDHVTVLGEPTSGHLSDIHTKRLDSGWAVDFSGERYRDVHGDVHEARGVPVDQHVELDVDALADGRDVQLLAALDRHLPTTPP
;
A
#
# COMPACT_ATOMS: atom_id res chain seq x y z
N GLN A 1 9.80 -16.07 -15.01
CA GLN A 1 9.52 -14.99 -14.02
C GLN A 1 8.10 -14.41 -14.18
N LEU A 2 7.70 -13.94 -15.38
CA LEU A 2 6.36 -13.36 -15.61
C LEU A 2 5.19 -14.34 -15.42
N VAL A 3 5.40 -15.64 -15.66
CA VAL A 3 4.38 -16.67 -15.49
C VAL A 3 4.18 -17.01 -14.00
N GLU A 4 5.26 -17.07 -13.22
CA GLU A 4 5.19 -17.28 -11.77
C GLU A 4 4.53 -16.09 -11.07
N GLN A 5 4.90 -14.86 -11.41
CA GLN A 5 4.25 -13.65 -10.88
C GLN A 5 2.73 -13.63 -11.12
N ARG A 6 2.25 -14.08 -12.29
CA ARG A 6 0.81 -14.14 -12.58
C ARG A 6 0.07 -15.18 -11.74
N ALA A 7 0.70 -16.33 -11.48
CA ALA A 7 0.11 -17.36 -10.65
C ALA A 7 -0.05 -16.89 -9.20
N ASP A 8 0.96 -16.21 -8.67
CA ASP A 8 0.94 -15.68 -7.31
C ASP A 8 -0.09 -14.55 -7.14
N VAL A 9 -0.20 -13.65 -8.12
CA VAL A 9 -1.20 -12.57 -8.13
C VAL A 9 -2.62 -13.14 -8.15
N ALA A 10 -2.88 -14.16 -8.96
CA ALA A 10 -4.19 -14.82 -9.00
C ALA A 10 -4.53 -15.51 -7.67
N ALA A 11 -3.54 -16.14 -7.03
CA ALA A 11 -3.73 -16.76 -5.72
C ALA A 11 -4.04 -15.73 -4.62
N ILE A 12 -3.36 -14.58 -4.65
CA ILE A 12 -3.63 -13.45 -3.74
C ILE A 12 -5.04 -12.91 -3.97
N GLY A 13 -5.44 -12.72 -5.24
CA GLY A 13 -6.78 -12.31 -5.60
C GLY A 13 -7.84 -13.25 -5.03
N SER A 14 -7.69 -14.56 -5.26
CA SER A 14 -8.63 -15.56 -4.74
C SER A 14 -8.65 -15.63 -3.20
N ALA A 15 -7.51 -15.37 -2.54
CA ALA A 15 -7.49 -15.30 -1.08
C ALA A 15 -8.26 -14.07 -0.55
N MET A 16 -8.17 -12.94 -1.26
CA MET A 16 -8.93 -11.75 -0.89
C MET A 16 -10.43 -11.92 -1.18
N ASP A 17 -10.80 -12.60 -2.29
CA ASP A 17 -12.18 -12.96 -2.59
C ASP A 17 -12.78 -13.77 -1.43
N GLN A 18 -12.03 -14.76 -0.90
CA GLN A 18 -12.47 -15.54 0.28
C GLN A 18 -12.67 -14.68 1.53
N VAL A 19 -11.78 -13.71 1.77
CA VAL A 19 -11.94 -12.76 2.89
C VAL A 19 -13.21 -11.94 2.73
N LEU A 20 -13.51 -11.48 1.52
CA LEU A 20 -14.72 -10.71 1.26
C LEU A 20 -15.99 -11.54 1.32
N ASP A 21 -15.95 -12.81 0.91
CA ASP A 21 -17.06 -13.75 1.09
C ASP A 21 -17.41 -13.96 2.57
N ASP A 22 -16.38 -14.02 3.42
CA ASP A 22 -16.55 -14.23 4.86
C ASP A 22 -16.93 -12.95 5.62
N LEU A 23 -16.36 -11.80 5.25
CA LEU A 23 -16.41 -10.55 6.02
C LEU A 23 -17.06 -9.37 5.27
N GLY A 24 -17.27 -9.46 3.96
CA GLY A 24 -17.73 -8.35 3.13
C GLY A 24 -19.15 -7.82 3.44
N HIS A 25 -19.88 -8.51 4.30
CA HIS A 25 -21.20 -8.06 4.79
C HIS A 25 -21.12 -7.04 5.96
N LEU A 26 -19.91 -6.75 6.44
CA LEU A 26 -19.67 -5.78 7.51
C LEU A 26 -19.65 -4.36 6.97
N ASP A 27 -20.09 -3.40 7.79
CA ASP A 27 -20.15 -1.99 7.40
C ASP A 27 -18.76 -1.30 7.42
N GLY A 28 -17.76 -1.89 8.06
CA GLY A 28 -16.42 -1.34 8.20
C GLY A 28 -15.33 -2.41 8.25
N MET A 29 -14.17 -2.09 7.68
CA MET A 29 -12.99 -2.97 7.64
C MET A 29 -11.72 -2.20 8.00
N VAL A 30 -10.87 -2.82 8.82
CA VAL A 30 -9.51 -2.33 9.09
C VAL A 30 -8.52 -3.24 8.34
N VAL A 31 -7.73 -2.64 7.47
CA VAL A 31 -6.65 -3.32 6.73
C VAL A 31 -5.32 -2.88 7.34
N ASP A 32 -4.70 -3.77 8.11
CA ASP A 32 -3.44 -3.47 8.80
C ASP A 32 -2.23 -3.86 7.95
N VAL A 33 -1.50 -2.85 7.46
CA VAL A 33 -0.26 -3.02 6.68
C VAL A 33 0.97 -2.45 7.41
N ARG A 34 0.87 -2.19 8.71
CA ARG A 34 1.94 -1.57 9.51
C ARG A 34 3.26 -2.33 9.52
N ALA A 35 3.22 -3.65 9.44
CA ALA A 35 4.40 -4.53 9.40
C ALA A 35 4.53 -5.28 8.06
N ASN A 36 3.95 -4.74 6.98
CA ASN A 36 4.00 -5.36 5.66
C ASN A 36 5.22 -4.84 4.90
N GLU A 37 6.19 -5.73 4.66
CA GLU A 37 7.44 -5.41 3.97
C GLU A 37 7.31 -5.37 2.43
N GLY A 38 6.09 -5.48 1.92
CA GLY A 38 5.82 -5.39 0.48
C GLY A 38 5.83 -6.73 -0.24
N GLY A 39 6.24 -6.69 -1.49
CA GLY A 39 6.21 -7.83 -2.40
C GLY A 39 6.14 -7.38 -3.86
N TRP A 40 5.06 -7.69 -4.55
CA TRP A 40 4.86 -7.30 -5.95
C TRP A 40 3.80 -6.20 -6.09
N ASP A 41 4.13 -5.14 -6.83
CA ASP A 41 3.20 -4.04 -7.14
C ASP A 41 1.88 -4.55 -7.72
N THR A 42 1.95 -5.54 -8.62
CA THR A 42 0.77 -6.14 -9.24
C THR A 42 -0.15 -6.83 -8.24
N ALA A 43 0.39 -7.41 -7.16
CA ALA A 43 -0.39 -8.00 -6.09
C ALA A 43 -1.10 -6.92 -5.25
N ALA A 44 -0.41 -5.83 -4.96
CA ALA A 44 -0.98 -4.67 -4.26
C ALA A 44 -2.18 -4.08 -5.04
N LEU A 45 -2.02 -3.88 -6.35
CA LEU A 45 -3.09 -3.39 -7.22
C LEU A 45 -4.27 -4.38 -7.33
N GLU A 46 -3.96 -5.69 -7.36
CA GLU A 46 -4.97 -6.76 -7.42
C GLU A 46 -5.82 -6.81 -6.14
N VAL A 47 -5.22 -6.60 -4.97
CA VAL A 47 -5.96 -6.46 -3.71
C VAL A 47 -6.79 -5.18 -3.71
N ALA A 48 -6.20 -4.05 -4.11
CA ALA A 48 -6.87 -2.75 -4.11
C ALA A 48 -8.13 -2.73 -4.99
N ARG A 49 -8.17 -3.49 -6.09
CA ARG A 49 -9.36 -3.52 -6.96
C ARG A 49 -10.57 -4.28 -6.35
N ARG A 50 -10.41 -4.98 -5.22
CA ARG A 50 -11.52 -5.60 -4.47
C ARG A 50 -12.30 -4.60 -3.61
N PHE A 51 -11.84 -3.41 -3.51
CA PHE A 51 -12.55 -2.32 -2.85
C PHE A 51 -13.22 -1.43 -3.88
N GLU A 52 -14.40 -0.92 -3.58
CA GLU A 52 -15.18 -0.10 -4.53
C GLU A 52 -14.37 1.09 -5.05
N GLY A 53 -14.47 1.32 -6.34
CA GLY A 53 -13.88 2.49 -6.97
C GLY A 53 -13.84 2.41 -8.49
N PRO A 54 -13.78 3.56 -9.13
CA PRO A 54 -13.57 3.63 -10.57
C PRO A 54 -12.13 3.21 -10.91
N ARG A 55 -11.88 2.94 -12.18
CA ARG A 55 -10.51 2.81 -12.66
C ARG A 55 -9.72 4.09 -12.35
N SER A 56 -8.64 3.97 -11.60
CA SER A 56 -7.86 5.10 -11.11
C SER A 56 -6.36 4.88 -11.28
N LEU A 57 -5.63 5.98 -11.49
CA LEU A 57 -4.16 5.96 -11.49
C LEU A 57 -3.69 5.68 -10.04
N ALA A 58 -2.92 4.60 -9.84
CA ALA A 58 -2.30 4.33 -8.54
C ALA A 58 -1.00 5.12 -8.38
N PHE A 59 -0.13 5.01 -9.38
CA PHE A 59 1.16 5.71 -9.40
C PHE A 59 1.70 5.80 -10.82
N ALA A 60 2.76 6.59 -11.01
CA ALA A 60 3.60 6.49 -12.20
C ALA A 60 5.06 6.34 -11.78
N LYS A 61 5.85 5.58 -12.56
CA LYS A 61 7.27 5.38 -12.29
C LYS A 61 8.14 5.65 -13.50
N GLN A 62 9.37 6.09 -13.25
CA GLN A 62 10.44 6.21 -14.22
C GLN A 62 11.58 5.28 -13.82
N THR A 63 12.17 4.61 -14.79
CA THR A 63 13.35 3.76 -14.56
C THR A 63 14.59 4.49 -15.07
N ARG A 64 15.68 4.39 -14.34
CA ARG A 64 16.97 4.92 -14.76
C ARG A 64 17.42 4.28 -16.08
N ASN A 65 17.90 5.09 -17.01
CA ASN A 65 18.30 4.63 -18.34
C ASN A 65 19.66 5.15 -18.82
N GLY A 66 20.46 5.74 -17.93
CA GLY A 66 21.79 6.27 -18.25
C GLY A 66 22.72 6.41 -17.04
N PRO A 67 23.95 6.93 -17.24
CA PRO A 67 24.96 7.01 -16.19
C PRO A 67 24.69 8.12 -15.17
N ASP A 68 24.03 9.20 -15.57
CA ASP A 68 23.80 10.34 -14.69
C ASP A 68 22.55 10.12 -13.83
N HIS A 69 22.51 10.74 -12.66
CA HIS A 69 21.38 10.61 -11.72
C HIS A 69 20.05 11.10 -12.32
N SER A 70 20.12 12.07 -13.23
CA SER A 70 18.97 12.64 -13.95
C SER A 70 18.52 11.82 -15.17
N ASP A 71 19.27 10.80 -15.57
CA ASP A 71 18.97 9.99 -16.74
C ASP A 71 17.83 9.02 -16.43
N LEU A 72 16.60 9.50 -16.58
CA LEU A 72 15.39 8.76 -16.36
C LEU A 72 14.62 8.57 -17.68
N GLY A 73 14.03 7.41 -17.84
CA GLY A 73 13.14 7.09 -18.95
C GLY A 73 11.79 7.82 -18.85
N PRO A 74 10.87 7.57 -19.77
CA PRO A 74 9.53 8.13 -19.69
C PRO A 74 8.77 7.61 -18.48
N TRP A 75 7.79 8.40 -18.01
CA TRP A 75 6.84 7.94 -17.00
C TRP A 75 6.01 6.78 -17.54
N LYS A 76 5.89 5.73 -16.74
CA LYS A 76 4.99 4.60 -16.95
C LYS A 76 3.95 4.60 -15.85
N GLU A 77 2.69 4.63 -16.26
CA GLU A 77 1.55 4.66 -15.36
C GLU A 77 1.12 3.24 -14.97
N ALA A 78 0.76 3.08 -13.71
CA ALA A 78 0.14 1.89 -13.17
C ALA A 78 -1.25 2.24 -12.64
N TRP A 79 -2.24 1.43 -13.02
CA TRP A 79 -3.64 1.69 -12.77
C TRP A 79 -4.25 0.57 -11.94
N VAL A 80 -5.13 0.95 -11.02
CA VAL A 80 -6.11 0.03 -10.45
C VAL A 80 -7.29 0.00 -11.42
N ASP A 81 -7.68 -1.18 -11.90
CA ASP A 81 -8.89 -1.33 -12.70
C ASP A 81 -10.13 -1.06 -11.86
N ALA A 82 -11.23 -0.70 -12.51
CA ALA A 82 -12.50 -0.54 -11.83
C ALA A 82 -12.86 -1.81 -11.04
N SER A 83 -13.46 -1.62 -9.89
CA SER A 83 -13.94 -2.74 -9.07
C SER A 83 -15.01 -3.57 -9.80
N GLU A 84 -15.12 -4.83 -9.41
CA GLU A 84 -16.18 -5.74 -9.86
C GLU A 84 -17.45 -5.55 -9.01
N ASP A 85 -18.56 -6.15 -9.41
CA ASP A 85 -19.88 -5.98 -8.76
C ASP A 85 -19.92 -6.51 -7.31
N ASP A 86 -18.98 -7.40 -6.95
CA ASP A 86 -18.81 -8.00 -5.62
C ASP A 86 -17.75 -7.32 -4.75
N ALA A 87 -17.27 -6.14 -5.16
CA ALA A 87 -16.28 -5.39 -4.41
C ALA A 87 -16.83 -4.90 -3.05
N TYR A 88 -15.94 -4.78 -2.09
CA TYR A 88 -16.27 -4.24 -0.78
C TYR A 88 -16.62 -2.74 -0.86
N THR A 89 -17.79 -2.37 -0.35
CA THR A 89 -18.35 -1.00 -0.45
C THR A 89 -18.42 -0.28 0.90
N GLY A 90 -18.07 -0.96 2.00
CA GLY A 90 -18.09 -0.37 3.34
C GLY A 90 -16.90 0.55 3.60
N GLU A 91 -16.94 1.24 4.73
CA GLU A 91 -15.82 2.09 5.19
C GLU A 91 -14.54 1.28 5.43
N VAL A 92 -13.40 1.79 4.97
CA VAL A 92 -12.09 1.15 5.12
C VAL A 92 -11.11 2.05 5.86
N VAL A 93 -10.46 1.52 6.89
CA VAL A 93 -9.28 2.16 7.48
C VAL A 93 -8.04 1.34 7.12
N VAL A 94 -7.07 1.97 6.46
CA VAL A 94 -5.76 1.37 6.20
C VAL A 94 -4.79 1.84 7.28
N LEU A 95 -4.32 0.92 8.13
CA LEU A 95 -3.31 1.22 9.15
C LEU A 95 -1.91 1.12 8.56
N THR A 96 -1.13 2.20 8.72
CA THR A 96 0.24 2.32 8.23
C THR A 96 1.23 2.70 9.32
N SER A 97 2.50 2.41 9.09
CA SER A 97 3.63 2.84 9.93
C SER A 97 4.90 2.99 9.10
N GLY A 98 5.99 3.44 9.71
CA GLY A 98 7.32 3.40 9.10
C GLY A 98 7.82 1.99 8.72
N GLY A 99 7.13 0.92 9.11
CA GLY A 99 7.35 -0.46 8.67
C GLY A 99 6.56 -0.88 7.44
N THR A 100 5.65 -0.04 6.95
CA THR A 100 4.94 -0.25 5.68
C THR A 100 5.89 0.06 4.53
N PHE A 101 6.28 -0.96 3.74
CA PHE A 101 7.43 -0.88 2.84
C PHE A 101 7.09 -1.38 1.43
N SER A 102 7.71 -0.78 0.38
CA SER A 102 7.70 -1.27 -1.00
C SER A 102 6.27 -1.46 -1.56
N ALA A 103 5.89 -2.63 -2.05
CA ALA A 103 4.55 -2.88 -2.61
C ALA A 103 3.40 -2.64 -1.61
N ALA A 104 3.65 -2.65 -0.29
CA ALA A 104 2.66 -2.21 0.69
C ALA A 104 2.39 -0.70 0.61
N GLU A 105 3.41 0.11 0.28
CA GLU A 105 3.24 1.55 0.01
C GLU A 105 2.46 1.77 -1.29
N ILE A 106 2.67 0.91 -2.30
CA ILE A 106 1.88 0.91 -3.55
C ILE A 106 0.40 0.63 -3.26
N PHE A 107 0.10 -0.30 -2.34
CA PHE A 107 -1.27 -0.53 -1.87
C PHE A 107 -1.85 0.72 -1.22
N VAL A 108 -1.10 1.39 -0.36
CA VAL A 108 -1.54 2.66 0.28
C VAL A 108 -1.84 3.73 -0.77
N LEU A 109 -0.98 3.91 -1.79
CA LEU A 109 -1.23 4.82 -2.90
C LEU A 109 -2.49 4.44 -3.71
N ALA A 110 -2.69 3.15 -3.95
CA ALA A 110 -3.83 2.64 -4.70
C ALA A 110 -5.17 2.80 -3.96
N MET A 111 -5.14 2.74 -2.62
CA MET A 111 -6.32 2.91 -1.76
C MET A 111 -6.60 4.37 -1.44
N GLY A 112 -5.54 5.18 -1.33
CA GLY A 112 -5.68 6.60 -1.00
C GLY A 112 -6.51 7.39 -2.01
N GLY A 113 -7.20 8.41 -1.53
CA GLY A 113 -8.06 9.26 -2.37
C GLY A 113 -9.43 8.67 -2.74
N ARG A 114 -9.79 7.50 -2.22
CA ARG A 114 -11.16 6.96 -2.31
C ARG A 114 -12.00 7.50 -1.16
N ASP A 115 -13.22 7.92 -1.42
CA ASP A 115 -14.08 8.62 -0.43
C ASP A 115 -14.39 7.79 0.82
N HIS A 116 -14.41 6.45 0.70
CA HIS A 116 -14.70 5.51 1.79
C HIS A 116 -13.43 4.94 2.45
N VAL A 117 -12.24 5.42 2.08
CA VAL A 117 -10.96 4.96 2.62
C VAL A 117 -10.30 6.06 3.45
N THR A 118 -9.81 5.70 4.62
CA THR A 118 -8.97 6.57 5.45
C THR A 118 -7.65 5.87 5.73
N VAL A 119 -6.54 6.52 5.41
CA VAL A 119 -5.19 6.07 5.81
C VAL A 119 -4.88 6.64 7.19
N LEU A 120 -4.62 5.77 8.16
CA LEU A 120 -4.42 6.13 9.57
C LEU A 120 -3.13 5.53 10.12
N GLY A 121 -2.45 6.25 11.00
CA GLY A 121 -1.23 5.82 11.67
C GLY A 121 -0.07 6.78 11.43
N GLU A 122 1.06 6.26 11.01
CA GLU A 122 2.25 7.06 10.68
C GLU A 122 2.54 6.95 9.19
N PRO A 123 3.25 7.95 8.59
CA PRO A 123 3.71 7.84 7.21
C PRO A 123 4.45 6.52 6.95
N THR A 124 4.36 6.01 5.74
CA THR A 124 5.04 4.78 5.34
C THR A 124 6.56 4.95 5.29
N SER A 125 7.28 3.89 4.94
CA SER A 125 8.76 3.86 4.93
C SER A 125 9.41 4.80 3.92
N GLY A 126 8.76 5.07 2.78
CA GLY A 126 9.35 5.87 1.70
C GLY A 126 10.37 5.10 0.85
N HIS A 127 10.18 3.81 0.65
CA HIS A 127 11.05 2.94 -0.13
C HIS A 127 10.26 2.21 -1.22
N LEU A 128 9.79 2.94 -2.22
CA LEU A 128 8.87 2.43 -3.24
C LEU A 128 9.58 1.72 -4.40
N SER A 129 10.87 1.99 -4.61
CA SER A 129 11.57 1.53 -5.81
C SER A 129 11.85 0.04 -5.82
N ASP A 130 11.69 -0.57 -6.99
CA ASP A 130 12.25 -1.90 -7.24
C ASP A 130 13.78 -1.91 -7.00
N ILE A 131 14.27 -3.02 -6.47
CA ILE A 131 15.66 -3.20 -6.07
C ILE A 131 16.50 -3.74 -7.23
N HIS A 132 17.62 -3.08 -7.53
CA HIS A 132 18.64 -3.57 -8.44
C HIS A 132 19.83 -4.09 -7.65
N THR A 133 20.08 -5.39 -7.72
CA THR A 133 21.20 -6.05 -7.06
C THR A 133 22.43 -6.09 -7.98
N LYS A 134 23.55 -5.52 -7.54
CA LYS A 134 24.86 -5.68 -8.16
C LYS A 134 25.76 -6.55 -7.29
N ARG A 135 26.26 -7.64 -7.88
CA ARG A 135 27.29 -8.47 -7.25
C ARG A 135 28.68 -7.92 -7.57
N LEU A 136 29.52 -7.82 -6.54
CA LEU A 136 30.89 -7.37 -6.62
C LEU A 136 31.84 -8.58 -6.71
N ASP A 137 33.04 -8.39 -7.25
CA ASP A 137 34.08 -9.44 -7.38
C ASP A 137 34.51 -9.98 -5.99
N SER A 138 34.33 -9.21 -4.93
CA SER A 138 34.56 -9.61 -3.54
C SER A 138 33.55 -10.64 -3.00
N GLY A 139 32.48 -10.94 -3.77
CA GLY A 139 31.36 -11.79 -3.34
C GLY A 139 30.23 -11.04 -2.64
N TRP A 140 30.39 -9.77 -2.34
CA TRP A 140 29.32 -8.92 -1.77
C TRP A 140 28.26 -8.61 -2.81
N ALA A 141 27.01 -8.42 -2.34
CA ALA A 141 25.94 -7.85 -3.12
C ALA A 141 25.60 -6.45 -2.58
N VAL A 142 25.29 -5.53 -3.50
CA VAL A 142 24.82 -4.18 -3.16
C VAL A 142 23.49 -3.99 -3.86
N ASP A 143 22.48 -3.66 -3.07
CA ASP A 143 21.14 -3.34 -3.53
C ASP A 143 20.96 -1.83 -3.58
N PHE A 144 20.35 -1.34 -4.65
CA PHE A 144 20.10 0.09 -4.84
C PHE A 144 18.83 0.33 -5.64
N SER A 145 18.20 1.47 -5.37
CA SER A 145 17.06 1.98 -6.13
C SER A 145 17.50 2.38 -7.55
N GLY A 146 16.69 2.05 -8.53
CA GLY A 146 16.87 2.46 -9.92
C GLY A 146 15.63 3.13 -10.51
N GLU A 147 14.64 3.41 -9.69
CA GLU A 147 13.36 3.95 -10.11
C GLU A 147 12.95 5.16 -9.29
N ARG A 148 12.04 5.93 -9.83
CA ARG A 148 11.42 7.08 -9.19
C ARG A 148 9.91 6.96 -9.33
N TYR A 149 9.21 7.01 -8.22
CA TYR A 149 7.76 6.90 -8.17
C TYR A 149 7.14 8.25 -7.85
N ARG A 150 5.93 8.50 -8.39
CA ARG A 150 5.08 9.61 -8.01
C ARG A 150 3.63 9.16 -7.90
N ASP A 151 2.89 9.82 -7.03
CA ASP A 151 1.45 9.64 -6.90
C ASP A 151 0.65 10.35 -8.00
N VAL A 152 -0.68 10.36 -7.86
CA VAL A 152 -1.63 11.01 -8.79
C VAL A 152 -1.49 12.53 -8.83
N HIS A 153 -0.94 13.14 -7.78
CA HIS A 153 -0.72 14.59 -7.66
C HIS A 153 0.65 15.00 -8.21
N GLY A 154 1.51 14.03 -8.51
CA GLY A 154 2.87 14.23 -8.97
C GLY A 154 3.91 14.27 -7.85
N ASP A 155 3.51 14.00 -6.62
CA ASP A 155 4.39 14.00 -5.46
C ASP A 155 5.23 12.72 -5.37
N VAL A 156 6.52 12.89 -5.05
CA VAL A 156 7.48 11.81 -4.87
C VAL A 156 7.64 11.53 -3.38
N HIS A 157 7.33 10.32 -2.98
CA HIS A 157 7.34 9.91 -1.56
C HIS A 157 8.63 9.19 -1.13
N GLU A 158 9.57 8.96 -2.03
CA GLU A 158 10.88 8.35 -1.72
C GLU A 158 11.57 9.09 -0.58
N ALA A 159 12.07 8.34 0.40
CA ALA A 159 12.70 8.81 1.63
C ALA A 159 11.81 9.67 2.57
N ARG A 160 10.53 9.82 2.27
CA ARG A 160 9.58 10.60 3.10
C ARG A 160 8.38 9.79 3.58
N GLY A 161 8.03 8.73 2.87
CA GLY A 161 6.81 7.95 3.07
C GLY A 161 5.57 8.57 2.44
N VAL A 162 4.58 7.73 2.18
CA VAL A 162 3.23 8.13 1.79
C VAL A 162 2.57 8.73 3.04
N PRO A 163 2.03 9.96 2.95
CA PRO A 163 1.38 10.58 4.10
C PRO A 163 0.07 9.88 4.47
N VAL A 164 -0.38 10.12 5.69
CA VAL A 164 -1.65 9.61 6.23
C VAL A 164 -2.71 10.71 6.29
N ASP A 165 -3.98 10.33 6.19
CA ASP A 165 -5.10 11.24 6.37
C ASP A 165 -5.26 11.60 7.85
N GLN A 166 -5.02 10.65 8.74
CA GLN A 166 -5.07 10.83 10.18
C GLN A 166 -3.80 10.30 10.84
N HIS A 167 -3.00 11.21 11.37
CA HIS A 167 -1.79 10.84 12.10
C HIS A 167 -2.14 10.37 13.52
N VAL A 168 -1.70 9.15 13.84
CA VAL A 168 -1.77 8.56 15.19
C VAL A 168 -0.42 7.91 15.45
N GLU A 169 0.34 8.44 16.40
CA GLU A 169 1.66 7.93 16.74
C GLU A 169 1.55 6.54 17.39
N LEU A 170 2.50 5.66 17.07
CA LEU A 170 2.61 4.35 17.71
C LEU A 170 3.10 4.51 19.15
N ASP A 171 2.25 4.17 20.11
CA ASP A 171 2.63 4.11 21.52
C ASP A 171 3.14 2.70 21.84
N VAL A 172 4.47 2.54 21.82
CA VAL A 172 5.13 1.24 22.03
C VAL A 172 4.89 0.71 23.45
N ASP A 173 4.86 1.58 24.45
CA ASP A 173 4.62 1.19 25.83
C ASP A 173 3.18 0.70 26.03
N ALA A 174 2.22 1.44 25.47
CA ALA A 174 0.82 1.02 25.46
C ALA A 174 0.63 -0.30 24.72
N LEU A 175 1.30 -0.48 23.56
CA LEU A 175 1.21 -1.71 22.79
C LEU A 175 1.80 -2.90 23.56
N ALA A 176 2.92 -2.71 24.27
CA ALA A 176 3.51 -3.74 25.14
C ALA A 176 2.57 -4.15 26.29
N ASP A 177 1.74 -3.23 26.77
CA ASP A 177 0.66 -3.46 27.75
C ASP A 177 -0.64 -4.02 27.11
N GLY A 178 -0.62 -4.36 25.83
CA GLY A 178 -1.75 -4.93 25.08
C GLY A 178 -2.79 -3.90 24.59
N ARG A 179 -2.46 -2.61 24.58
CA ARG A 179 -3.33 -1.53 24.14
C ARG A 179 -2.80 -0.89 22.84
N ASP A 180 -3.33 -1.32 21.72
CA ASP A 180 -3.01 -0.76 20.39
C ASP A 180 -3.80 0.52 20.14
N VAL A 181 -3.17 1.68 20.34
CA VAL A 181 -3.82 2.99 20.22
C VAL A 181 -4.22 3.32 18.78
N GLN A 182 -3.47 2.84 17.77
CA GLN A 182 -3.80 3.05 16.37
C GLN A 182 -5.01 2.20 15.95
N LEU A 183 -5.04 0.94 16.35
CA LEU A 183 -6.18 0.06 16.10
C LEU A 183 -7.45 0.57 16.80
N LEU A 184 -7.33 1.02 18.05
CA LEU A 184 -8.46 1.62 18.77
C LEU A 184 -9.00 2.85 18.06
N ALA A 185 -8.12 3.74 17.57
CA ALA A 185 -8.52 4.91 16.80
C ALA A 185 -9.22 4.53 15.47
N ALA A 186 -8.79 3.45 14.82
CA ALA A 186 -9.45 2.93 13.63
C ALA A 186 -10.85 2.36 13.94
N LEU A 187 -10.98 1.61 15.03
CA LEU A 187 -12.26 1.03 15.46
C LEU A 187 -13.28 2.11 15.87
N ASP A 188 -12.83 3.19 16.52
CA ASP A 188 -13.71 4.29 16.92
C ASP A 188 -14.38 4.99 15.73
N ARG A 189 -13.81 4.89 14.53
CA ARG A 189 -14.44 5.42 13.30
C ARG A 189 -15.62 4.59 12.82
N HIS A 190 -15.60 3.28 13.09
CA HIS A 190 -16.65 2.34 12.66
C HIS A 190 -17.72 2.10 13.72
N LEU A 191 -17.46 2.47 14.97
CA LEU A 191 -18.47 2.35 16.02
C LEU A 191 -19.49 3.49 15.86
N PRO A 192 -20.80 3.19 15.90
CA PRO A 192 -21.79 4.24 15.97
C PRO A 192 -21.52 5.06 17.23
N THR A 193 -21.35 6.37 17.06
CA THR A 193 -21.28 7.29 18.20
C THR A 193 -22.59 7.15 18.97
N THR A 194 -22.58 6.36 20.03
CA THR A 194 -23.73 6.30 20.96
C THR A 194 -23.83 7.70 21.58
N PRO A 195 -24.92 8.44 21.36
CA PRO A 195 -25.08 9.71 22.05
C PRO A 195 -25.14 9.45 23.56
N PRO A 196 -24.53 10.32 24.36
CA PRO A 196 -24.50 10.21 25.81
C PRO A 196 -25.90 10.23 26.44
#